data_43b27f48f3f85578f314818e0e56131b
#
_entry.id   43b27f48f3f85578f314818e0e56131b
#
_cell.length_a   1.000
_cell.length_b   1.000
_cell.length_c   1.000
_cell.angle_alpha   90.00
_cell.angle_beta   90.00
_cell.angle_gamma   90.00
#
_symmetry.space_group_name_H-M   'P 1'
#
loop_
_entity.id
_entity.type
_entity.pdbx_description
1 polymer ?
#
loop_
_entity_poly.entity_id
_entity_poly.type
_entity_poly.pdbx_seq_one_letter_code
_entity_poly.pdbx_strand_id
1 'polypeptide(L)'
;MSKSVVILGSTGSIGTQALEVAQTLGVGVEALSGGRNEALLLEQIHAHKPQKVFLPQPSKGFLKDLPSQVALFAGTQGLEEMLESCRSPVILNALSGFAGLKPTLSTLQHHKTLALANKESLVVAGWLLDTKGMIPIDSEHFGLWSLLQGRDIQEVAQLYLSASGGALRDLEPEQIPYQSLEKVLKHPNWDMGAHITINAANMLNKLFEVLEARWLFGITCIDACIERTSSVHALVRFKDQSLHAQLSTPDMKLPIAHALAPKQASQQASIAPLDLCDLPPLKFEPIDTRKYPLWALKDTLLENPKLGVVLNASAEVACQAFIKGQISFGQIVGVVQESLARFSNATKSLANLEDIYTLDAQVRASI
;
A
#
# COMPACT_ATOMS: atom_id res chain seq x y z
N MET A 1 -10.80 -28.26 3.24
CA MET A 1 -10.29 -27.67 1.98
C MET A 1 -8.92 -27.08 2.31
N SER A 2 -7.88 -27.39 1.55
CA SER A 2 -6.56 -26.77 1.74
C SER A 2 -6.72 -25.26 1.52
N LYS A 3 -6.22 -24.46 2.46
CA LYS A 3 -6.25 -23.01 2.32
C LYS A 3 -5.33 -22.63 1.16
N SER A 4 -5.83 -21.86 0.22
CA SER A 4 -5.06 -21.33 -0.90
C SER A 4 -5.27 -19.83 -1.06
N VAL A 5 -4.31 -19.17 -1.69
CA VAL A 5 -4.29 -17.74 -1.93
C VAL A 5 -3.95 -17.44 -3.40
N VAL A 6 -4.44 -16.32 -3.91
CA VAL A 6 -3.93 -15.68 -5.13
C VAL A 6 -3.05 -14.50 -4.72
N ILE A 7 -1.85 -14.38 -5.28
CA ILE A 7 -0.92 -13.29 -4.98
C ILE A 7 -0.70 -12.48 -6.26
N LEU A 8 -1.19 -11.25 -6.25
CA LEU A 8 -1.00 -10.30 -7.34
C LEU A 8 0.23 -9.43 -7.05
N GLY A 9 1.14 -9.34 -8.04
CA GLY A 9 2.42 -8.65 -7.87
C GLY A 9 3.45 -9.49 -7.11
N SER A 10 3.48 -10.81 -7.34
CA SER A 10 4.31 -11.78 -6.60
C SER A 10 5.81 -11.48 -6.64
N THR A 11 6.29 -10.82 -7.69
CA THR A 11 7.71 -10.46 -7.85
C THR A 11 8.10 -9.14 -7.17
N GLY A 12 7.15 -8.44 -6.55
CA GLY A 12 7.39 -7.24 -5.75
C GLY A 12 7.78 -7.56 -4.30
N SER A 13 8.17 -6.54 -3.52
CA SER A 13 8.61 -6.70 -2.12
C SER A 13 7.57 -7.39 -1.24
N ILE A 14 6.30 -6.99 -1.31
CA ILE A 14 5.22 -7.63 -0.55
C ILE A 14 4.90 -9.03 -1.10
N GLY A 15 4.90 -9.18 -2.42
CA GLY A 15 4.58 -10.47 -3.04
C GLY A 15 5.60 -11.57 -2.72
N THR A 16 6.90 -11.26 -2.68
CA THR A 16 7.95 -12.21 -2.28
C THR A 16 7.80 -12.62 -0.82
N GLN A 17 7.58 -11.66 0.08
CA GLN A 17 7.31 -11.95 1.49
C GLN A 17 6.02 -12.76 1.68
N ALA A 18 4.98 -12.51 0.87
CA ALA A 18 3.75 -13.28 0.92
C ALA A 18 3.95 -14.75 0.52
N LEU A 19 4.83 -15.01 -0.43
CA LEU A 19 5.21 -16.39 -0.81
C LEU A 19 5.97 -17.10 0.30
N GLU A 20 6.92 -16.42 0.96
CA GLU A 20 7.63 -16.96 2.12
C GLU A 20 6.68 -17.30 3.27
N VAL A 21 5.75 -16.36 3.58
CA VAL A 21 4.73 -16.58 4.63
C VAL A 21 3.79 -17.73 4.25
N ALA A 22 3.33 -17.80 3.00
CA ALA A 22 2.48 -18.88 2.52
C ALA A 22 3.17 -20.24 2.68
N GLN A 23 4.45 -20.34 2.34
CA GLN A 23 5.25 -21.54 2.52
C GLN A 23 5.39 -21.93 4.00
N THR A 24 5.73 -20.96 4.86
CA THR A 24 5.92 -21.18 6.31
C THR A 24 4.62 -21.64 6.99
N LEU A 25 3.48 -21.09 6.58
CA LEU A 25 2.17 -21.42 7.16
C LEU A 25 1.45 -22.57 6.42
N GLY A 26 2.08 -23.19 5.42
CA GLY A 26 1.47 -24.28 4.64
C GLY A 26 0.22 -23.86 3.86
N VAL A 27 0.15 -22.60 3.41
CA VAL A 27 -0.90 -22.06 2.56
C VAL A 27 -0.55 -22.32 1.10
N GLY A 28 -1.43 -22.99 0.35
CA GLY A 28 -1.24 -23.24 -1.07
C GLY A 28 -1.34 -21.96 -1.89
N VAL A 29 -0.62 -21.87 -3.01
CA VAL A 29 -0.70 -20.75 -3.95
C VAL A 29 -1.43 -21.22 -5.20
N GLU A 30 -2.64 -20.71 -5.45
CA GLU A 30 -3.44 -21.07 -6.63
C GLU A 30 -2.98 -20.32 -7.88
N ALA A 31 -2.70 -19.01 -7.73
CA ALA A 31 -2.32 -18.17 -8.86
C ALA A 31 -1.33 -17.08 -8.45
N LEU A 32 -0.48 -16.69 -9.40
CA LEU A 32 0.48 -15.61 -9.28
C LEU A 32 0.29 -14.60 -10.41
N SER A 33 0.54 -13.33 -10.14
CA SER A 33 0.76 -12.36 -11.20
C SER A 33 2.14 -11.72 -11.10
N GLY A 34 2.81 -11.60 -12.22
CA GLY A 34 4.08 -10.90 -12.35
C GLY A 34 3.99 -9.68 -13.25
N GLY A 35 5.08 -8.92 -13.31
CA GLY A 35 5.22 -7.77 -14.18
C GLY A 35 6.43 -7.93 -15.10
N ARG A 36 7.51 -7.20 -14.82
CA ARG A 36 8.70 -7.17 -15.69
C ARG A 36 9.74 -8.24 -15.35
N ASN A 37 9.74 -8.77 -14.14
CA ASN A 37 10.73 -9.74 -13.69
C ASN A 37 10.27 -11.17 -13.96
N GLU A 38 10.37 -11.57 -15.23
CA GLU A 38 9.97 -12.90 -15.69
C GLU A 38 10.82 -14.02 -15.07
N ALA A 39 12.12 -13.77 -14.87
CA ALA A 39 13.02 -14.76 -14.30
C ALA A 39 12.59 -15.13 -12.87
N LEU A 40 12.36 -14.13 -12.01
CA LEU A 40 11.88 -14.37 -10.64
C LEU A 40 10.48 -15.03 -10.65
N LEU A 41 9.60 -14.65 -11.59
CA LEU A 41 8.28 -15.27 -11.70
C LEU A 41 8.40 -16.77 -12.03
N LEU A 42 9.31 -17.16 -12.93
CA LEU A 42 9.57 -18.58 -13.24
C LEU A 42 10.11 -19.35 -12.02
N GLU A 43 11.05 -18.75 -11.27
CA GLU A 43 11.53 -19.34 -10.01
C GLU A 43 10.38 -19.56 -9.03
N GLN A 44 9.50 -18.56 -8.86
CA GLN A 44 8.32 -18.66 -8.00
C GLN A 44 7.34 -19.72 -8.48
N ILE A 45 7.13 -19.86 -9.78
CA ILE A 45 6.28 -20.92 -10.38
C ILE A 45 6.84 -22.31 -10.07
N HIS A 46 8.15 -22.50 -10.21
CA HIS A 46 8.78 -23.79 -9.89
C HIS A 46 8.72 -24.14 -8.40
N ALA A 47 8.92 -23.12 -7.54
CA ALA A 47 8.93 -23.31 -6.08
C ALA A 47 7.52 -23.58 -5.51
N HIS A 48 6.53 -22.80 -5.91
CA HIS A 48 5.18 -22.78 -5.32
C HIS A 48 4.14 -23.55 -6.14
N LYS A 49 4.45 -23.93 -7.38
CA LYS A 49 3.61 -24.75 -8.27
C LYS A 49 2.16 -24.25 -8.39
N PRO A 50 1.95 -22.95 -8.71
CA PRO A 50 0.60 -22.43 -8.91
C PRO A 50 -0.06 -23.11 -10.10
N GLN A 51 -1.40 -23.13 -10.11
CA GLN A 51 -2.16 -23.65 -11.25
C GLN A 51 -2.27 -22.62 -12.38
N LYS A 52 -2.16 -21.33 -12.05
CA LYS A 52 -2.40 -20.24 -12.97
C LYS A 52 -1.37 -19.12 -12.76
N VAL A 53 -1.03 -18.47 -13.84
CA VAL A 53 -0.14 -17.30 -13.80
C VAL A 53 -0.65 -16.23 -14.75
N PHE A 54 -0.53 -14.98 -14.34
CA PHE A 54 -0.75 -13.83 -15.21
C PHE A 54 0.55 -13.08 -15.46
N LEU A 55 0.79 -12.77 -16.72
CA LEU A 55 1.86 -11.88 -17.18
C LEU A 55 1.37 -11.04 -18.36
N PRO A 56 1.40 -9.69 -18.28
CA PRO A 56 0.78 -8.84 -19.31
C PRO A 56 1.31 -9.10 -20.73
N GLN A 57 2.63 -9.26 -20.85
CA GLN A 57 3.33 -9.42 -22.12
C GLN A 57 4.47 -10.43 -21.95
N PRO A 58 4.17 -11.75 -22.00
CA PRO A 58 5.18 -12.79 -21.80
C PRO A 58 6.16 -12.82 -22.98
N SER A 59 7.46 -12.89 -22.67
CA SER A 59 8.50 -13.08 -23.68
C SER A 59 8.47 -14.51 -24.27
N LYS A 60 9.09 -14.69 -25.44
CA LYS A 60 9.27 -16.03 -26.02
C LYS A 60 10.07 -16.96 -25.12
N GLY A 61 11.03 -16.41 -24.36
CA GLY A 61 11.81 -17.17 -23.38
C GLY A 61 10.93 -17.67 -22.24
N PHE A 62 10.13 -16.80 -21.66
CA PHE A 62 9.18 -17.17 -20.62
C PHE A 62 8.21 -18.27 -21.07
N LEU A 63 7.63 -18.12 -22.27
CA LEU A 63 6.71 -19.11 -22.83
C LEU A 63 7.34 -20.49 -23.02
N LYS A 64 8.63 -20.55 -23.37
CA LYS A 64 9.37 -21.79 -23.56
C LYS A 64 9.62 -22.52 -22.23
N ASP A 65 9.90 -21.75 -21.17
CA ASP A 65 10.32 -22.28 -19.88
C ASP A 65 9.14 -22.45 -18.91
N LEU A 66 7.94 -21.99 -19.28
CA LEU A 66 6.72 -22.16 -18.47
C LEU A 66 6.30 -23.64 -18.43
N PRO A 67 6.11 -24.22 -17.22
CA PRO A 67 5.63 -25.59 -17.09
C PRO A 67 4.25 -25.78 -17.74
N SER A 68 4.10 -26.84 -18.53
CA SER A 68 2.90 -27.12 -19.35
C SER A 68 1.59 -27.27 -18.56
N GLN A 69 1.69 -27.61 -17.28
CA GLN A 69 0.53 -27.73 -16.38
C GLN A 69 0.02 -26.39 -15.81
N VAL A 70 0.73 -25.28 -16.04
CA VAL A 70 0.36 -23.95 -15.57
C VAL A 70 -0.41 -23.21 -16.62
N ALA A 71 -1.65 -22.81 -16.32
CA ALA A 71 -2.44 -21.99 -17.22
C ALA A 71 -1.93 -20.54 -17.25
N LEU A 72 -1.55 -20.06 -18.42
CA LEU A 72 -1.10 -18.69 -18.64
C LEU A 72 -2.27 -17.79 -19.07
N PHE A 73 -2.38 -16.66 -18.38
CA PHE A 73 -3.27 -15.55 -18.73
C PHE A 73 -2.41 -14.34 -19.13
N ALA A 74 -2.76 -13.65 -20.21
CA ALA A 74 -1.98 -12.55 -20.75
C ALA A 74 -2.85 -11.47 -21.37
N GLY A 75 -2.25 -10.31 -21.67
CA GLY A 75 -2.96 -9.17 -22.28
C GLY A 75 -3.82 -8.38 -21.30
N THR A 76 -4.65 -7.49 -21.84
CA THR A 76 -5.38 -6.48 -21.05
C THR A 76 -6.52 -7.04 -20.19
N GLN A 77 -7.11 -8.17 -20.58
CA GLN A 77 -8.21 -8.83 -19.86
C GLN A 77 -7.75 -10.05 -19.07
N GLY A 78 -6.56 -10.59 -19.36
CA GLY A 78 -6.08 -11.85 -18.80
C GLY A 78 -6.03 -11.88 -17.26
N LEU A 79 -5.79 -10.75 -16.59
CA LEU A 79 -5.79 -10.70 -15.14
C LEU A 79 -7.21 -10.94 -14.56
N GLU A 80 -8.22 -10.35 -15.16
CA GLU A 80 -9.61 -10.53 -14.75
C GLU A 80 -10.07 -11.96 -15.02
N GLU A 81 -9.82 -12.47 -16.22
CA GLU A 81 -10.12 -13.87 -16.58
C GLU A 81 -9.45 -14.86 -15.62
N MET A 82 -8.21 -14.60 -15.22
CA MET A 82 -7.53 -15.39 -14.19
C MET A 82 -8.29 -15.32 -12.86
N LEU A 83 -8.63 -14.12 -12.37
CA LEU A 83 -9.31 -13.93 -11.10
C LEU A 83 -10.69 -14.60 -11.06
N GLU A 84 -11.48 -14.48 -12.13
CA GLU A 84 -12.76 -15.17 -12.29
C GLU A 84 -12.63 -16.69 -12.18
N SER A 85 -11.57 -17.25 -12.77
CA SER A 85 -11.32 -18.69 -12.77
C SER A 85 -10.81 -19.23 -11.43
N CYS A 86 -10.31 -18.35 -10.53
CA CYS A 86 -9.71 -18.75 -9.25
C CYS A 86 -10.77 -19.14 -8.22
N ARG A 87 -10.46 -20.17 -7.41
CA ARG A 87 -11.31 -20.68 -6.33
C ARG A 87 -10.86 -20.25 -4.95
N SER A 88 -9.65 -19.76 -4.82
CA SER A 88 -9.11 -19.27 -3.55
C SER A 88 -9.98 -18.20 -2.93
N PRO A 89 -10.26 -18.29 -1.62
CA PRO A 89 -11.10 -17.31 -0.93
C PRO A 89 -10.40 -15.99 -0.68
N VAL A 90 -9.07 -15.96 -0.70
CA VAL A 90 -8.24 -14.79 -0.38
C VAL A 90 -7.45 -14.38 -1.61
N ILE A 91 -7.54 -13.12 -1.96
CA ILE A 91 -6.72 -12.47 -2.99
C ILE A 91 -5.86 -11.42 -2.28
N LEU A 92 -4.54 -11.57 -2.35
CA LEU A 92 -3.60 -10.57 -1.89
C LEU A 92 -3.24 -9.66 -3.08
N ASN A 93 -3.65 -8.40 -3.01
CA ASN A 93 -3.33 -7.41 -4.04
C ASN A 93 -2.13 -6.57 -3.60
N ALA A 94 -0.95 -6.91 -4.14
CA ALA A 94 0.31 -6.20 -3.95
C ALA A 94 0.83 -5.54 -5.24
N LEU A 95 -0.06 -5.24 -6.17
CA LEU A 95 0.27 -4.42 -7.33
C LEU A 95 0.54 -2.99 -6.89
N SER A 96 1.46 -2.32 -7.54
CA SER A 96 1.81 -0.93 -7.23
C SER A 96 1.00 0.05 -8.07
N GLY A 97 0.62 1.17 -7.47
CA GLY A 97 0.01 2.30 -8.17
C GLY A 97 -1.43 2.03 -8.63
N PHE A 98 -1.88 2.87 -9.55
CA PHE A 98 -3.24 2.85 -10.09
C PHE A 98 -3.65 1.51 -10.71
N ALA A 99 -2.69 0.73 -11.21
CA ALA A 99 -2.93 -0.59 -11.80
C ALA A 99 -3.59 -1.60 -10.84
N GLY A 100 -3.48 -1.39 -9.54
CA GLY A 100 -4.12 -2.23 -8.51
C GLY A 100 -5.62 -2.03 -8.38
N LEU A 101 -6.19 -0.93 -8.89
CA LEU A 101 -7.61 -0.60 -8.73
C LEU A 101 -8.54 -1.64 -9.38
N LYS A 102 -8.27 -2.01 -10.63
CA LYS A 102 -9.11 -2.95 -11.37
C LYS A 102 -9.16 -4.34 -10.74
N PRO A 103 -8.04 -4.96 -10.32
CA PRO A 103 -8.06 -6.20 -9.53
C PRO A 103 -8.72 -6.08 -8.16
N THR A 104 -8.61 -4.93 -7.49
CA THR A 104 -9.35 -4.65 -6.25
C THR A 104 -10.84 -4.76 -6.47
N LEU A 105 -11.37 -4.07 -7.49
CA LEU A 105 -12.79 -4.13 -7.87
C LEU A 105 -13.22 -5.55 -8.23
N SER A 106 -12.48 -6.22 -9.10
CA SER A 106 -12.78 -7.60 -9.51
C SER A 106 -12.84 -8.55 -8.30
N THR A 107 -11.90 -8.42 -7.36
CA THR A 107 -11.90 -9.24 -6.14
C THR A 107 -13.18 -9.06 -5.31
N LEU A 108 -13.63 -7.82 -5.14
CA LEU A 108 -14.84 -7.50 -4.38
C LEU A 108 -16.11 -7.96 -5.11
N GLN A 109 -16.17 -7.80 -6.43
CA GLN A 109 -17.31 -8.27 -7.25
C GLN A 109 -17.49 -9.78 -7.16
N HIS A 110 -16.39 -10.53 -7.03
CA HIS A 110 -16.43 -11.99 -6.84
C HIS A 110 -16.60 -12.42 -5.37
N HIS A 111 -16.94 -11.50 -4.47
CA HIS A 111 -17.16 -11.77 -3.04
C HIS A 111 -16.01 -12.51 -2.36
N LYS A 112 -14.78 -12.24 -2.77
CA LYS A 112 -13.57 -12.81 -2.17
C LYS A 112 -13.00 -11.87 -1.11
N THR A 113 -12.32 -12.43 -0.13
CA THR A 113 -11.58 -11.65 0.87
C THR A 113 -10.40 -10.96 0.20
N LEU A 114 -10.37 -9.64 0.25
CA LEU A 114 -9.27 -8.84 -0.25
C LEU A 114 -8.27 -8.56 0.86
N ALA A 115 -7.04 -9.06 0.71
CA ALA A 115 -5.87 -8.63 1.47
C ALA A 115 -5.19 -7.51 0.67
N LEU A 116 -5.30 -6.27 1.15
CA LEU A 116 -4.94 -5.09 0.36
C LEU A 116 -3.62 -4.49 0.81
N ALA A 117 -2.61 -4.58 -0.07
CA ALA A 117 -1.35 -3.84 0.04
C ALA A 117 -1.31 -2.63 -0.91
N ASN A 118 -2.19 -2.60 -1.93
CA ASN A 118 -2.32 -1.49 -2.87
C ASN A 118 -3.20 -0.39 -2.27
N LYS A 119 -2.58 0.52 -1.53
CA LYS A 119 -3.29 1.66 -0.90
C LYS A 119 -3.89 2.62 -1.91
N GLU A 120 -3.30 2.72 -3.10
CA GLU A 120 -3.75 3.61 -4.17
C GLU A 120 -5.20 3.33 -4.58
N SER A 121 -5.65 2.08 -4.53
CA SER A 121 -7.05 1.72 -4.79
C SER A 121 -8.04 2.44 -3.87
N LEU A 122 -7.73 2.54 -2.56
CA LEU A 122 -8.56 3.26 -1.60
C LEU A 122 -8.39 4.77 -1.72
N VAL A 123 -7.20 5.25 -2.04
CA VAL A 123 -6.95 6.67 -2.28
C VAL A 123 -7.82 7.20 -3.42
N VAL A 124 -7.92 6.46 -4.53
CA VAL A 124 -8.63 6.95 -5.73
C VAL A 124 -10.11 6.58 -5.76
N ALA A 125 -10.52 5.48 -5.16
CA ALA A 125 -11.85 4.92 -5.30
C ALA A 125 -12.52 4.50 -3.98
N GLY A 126 -11.94 4.80 -2.82
CA GLY A 126 -12.46 4.33 -1.53
C GLY A 126 -13.93 4.70 -1.27
N TRP A 127 -14.40 5.81 -1.85
CA TRP A 127 -15.81 6.23 -1.80
C TRP A 127 -16.78 5.37 -2.65
N LEU A 128 -16.25 4.52 -3.54
CA LEU A 128 -17.02 3.56 -4.36
C LEU A 128 -16.92 2.12 -3.85
N LEU A 129 -15.98 1.84 -2.94
CA LEU A 129 -15.64 0.48 -2.54
C LEU A 129 -16.31 0.11 -1.22
N ASP A 130 -16.85 -1.11 -1.16
CA ASP A 130 -17.21 -1.71 0.13
C ASP A 130 -15.93 -2.24 0.78
N THR A 131 -15.48 -1.55 1.82
CA THR A 131 -14.25 -1.91 2.55
C THR A 131 -14.49 -2.92 3.66
N LYS A 132 -15.76 -3.31 3.90
CA LYS A 132 -16.09 -4.26 4.96
C LYS A 132 -15.46 -5.63 4.69
N GLY A 133 -14.67 -6.09 5.64
CA GLY A 133 -13.98 -7.38 5.54
C GLY A 133 -12.68 -7.35 4.73
N MET A 134 -12.24 -6.19 4.23
CA MET A 134 -10.89 -6.04 3.73
C MET A 134 -9.87 -6.23 4.85
N ILE A 135 -8.75 -6.85 4.53
CA ILE A 135 -7.65 -7.05 5.47
C ILE A 135 -6.49 -6.15 5.01
N PRO A 136 -6.14 -5.12 5.78
CA PRO A 136 -5.04 -4.24 5.41
C PRO A 136 -3.70 -4.95 5.58
N ILE A 137 -2.82 -4.79 4.59
CA ILE A 137 -1.44 -5.28 4.64
C ILE A 137 -0.47 -4.18 5.07
N ASP A 138 -0.78 -2.91 4.78
CA ASP A 138 0.00 -1.80 5.27
C ASP A 138 0.16 -1.87 6.80
N SER A 139 1.37 -1.65 7.34
CA SER A 139 1.68 -1.93 8.75
C SER A 139 0.90 -1.05 9.72
N GLU A 140 0.69 0.21 9.38
CA GLU A 140 -0.05 1.16 10.20
C GLU A 140 -1.54 0.82 10.23
N HIS A 141 -2.09 0.45 9.08
CA HIS A 141 -3.51 0.05 8.99
C HIS A 141 -3.75 -1.30 9.63
N PHE A 142 -2.82 -2.24 9.52
CA PHE A 142 -2.86 -3.49 10.27
C PHE A 142 -2.81 -3.23 11.78
N GLY A 143 -1.99 -2.28 12.21
CA GLY A 143 -1.92 -1.84 13.61
C GLY A 143 -3.27 -1.31 14.10
N LEU A 144 -3.92 -0.41 13.34
CA LEU A 144 -5.26 0.08 13.65
C LEU A 144 -6.29 -1.05 13.63
N TRP A 145 -6.27 -1.88 12.59
CA TRP A 145 -7.17 -3.03 12.47
C TRP A 145 -7.05 -3.97 13.67
N SER A 146 -5.83 -4.25 14.12
CA SER A 146 -5.55 -5.10 15.29
C SER A 146 -6.09 -4.50 16.60
N LEU A 147 -5.88 -3.18 16.81
CA LEU A 147 -6.35 -2.46 18.01
C LEU A 147 -7.88 -2.35 18.07
N LEU A 148 -8.54 -2.37 16.92
CA LEU A 148 -9.99 -2.21 16.82
C LEU A 148 -10.77 -3.55 16.81
N GLN A 149 -10.07 -4.70 16.82
CA GLN A 149 -10.75 -6.01 16.89
C GLN A 149 -11.60 -6.14 18.16
N GLY A 150 -12.89 -6.43 17.97
CA GLY A 150 -13.85 -6.58 19.06
C GLY A 150 -14.23 -5.28 19.78
N ARG A 151 -13.83 -4.11 19.26
CA ARG A 151 -14.20 -2.78 19.78
C ARG A 151 -15.35 -2.19 18.97
N ASP A 152 -16.17 -1.38 19.65
CA ASP A 152 -17.14 -0.53 18.96
C ASP A 152 -16.41 0.69 18.38
N ILE A 153 -16.54 0.89 17.09
CA ILE A 153 -15.96 2.04 16.39
C ILE A 153 -16.48 3.38 16.97
N GLN A 154 -17.66 3.38 17.57
CA GLN A 154 -18.22 4.54 18.24
C GLN A 154 -17.45 4.96 19.50
N GLU A 155 -16.62 4.10 20.07
CA GLU A 155 -15.77 4.42 21.22
C GLU A 155 -14.51 5.21 20.80
N VAL A 156 -14.17 5.21 19.50
CA VAL A 156 -12.96 5.84 18.99
C VAL A 156 -13.13 7.35 18.92
N ALA A 157 -12.17 8.08 19.48
CA ALA A 157 -12.09 9.55 19.38
C ALA A 157 -11.15 9.97 18.26
N GLN A 158 -10.02 9.29 18.08
CA GLN A 158 -9.01 9.66 17.07
C GLN A 158 -8.10 8.48 16.73
N LEU A 159 -7.70 8.40 15.47
CA LEU A 159 -6.67 7.49 14.96
C LEU A 159 -5.35 8.24 14.74
N TYR A 160 -4.24 7.57 15.04
CA TYR A 160 -2.90 8.07 14.76
C TYR A 160 -2.12 7.03 13.97
N LEU A 161 -1.48 7.50 12.90
CA LEU A 161 -0.52 6.74 12.11
C LEU A 161 0.89 7.19 12.48
N SER A 162 1.81 6.27 12.63
CA SER A 162 3.22 6.64 12.79
C SER A 162 3.90 6.83 11.44
N ALA A 163 4.95 7.61 11.42
CA ALA A 163 5.81 7.82 10.28
C ALA A 163 7.28 7.76 10.71
N SER A 164 8.12 7.08 9.95
CA SER A 164 9.58 7.06 10.23
C SER A 164 10.27 8.41 10.02
N GLY A 165 9.62 9.32 9.27
CA GLY A 165 10.22 10.55 8.78
C GLY A 165 10.97 10.40 7.44
N GLY A 166 11.12 9.16 6.94
CA GLY A 166 11.78 8.87 5.67
C GLY A 166 13.30 9.10 5.69
N ALA A 167 13.91 9.00 4.53
CA ALA A 167 15.38 9.06 4.36
C ALA A 167 15.99 10.45 4.65
N LEU A 168 15.17 11.51 4.60
CA LEU A 168 15.66 12.90 4.72
C LEU A 168 15.33 13.54 6.07
N ARG A 169 14.85 12.76 7.02
CA ARG A 169 14.36 13.23 8.33
C ARG A 169 15.38 14.02 9.16
N ASP A 170 16.67 13.77 8.96
CA ASP A 170 17.77 14.39 9.73
C ASP A 170 18.34 15.64 9.05
N LEU A 171 17.82 16.03 7.88
CA LEU A 171 18.25 17.21 7.16
C LEU A 171 17.45 18.44 7.57
N GLU A 172 18.09 19.62 7.42
CA GLU A 172 17.37 20.89 7.52
C GLU A 172 16.43 21.09 6.32
N PRO A 173 15.26 21.75 6.50
CA PRO A 173 14.26 21.91 5.44
C PRO A 173 14.82 22.46 4.12
N GLU A 174 15.77 23.39 4.19
CA GLU A 174 16.37 24.06 3.02
C GLU A 174 17.24 23.11 2.18
N GLN A 175 17.71 22.01 2.77
CA GLN A 175 18.55 21.01 2.09
C GLN A 175 17.75 19.95 1.33
N ILE A 176 16.51 19.71 1.76
CA ILE A 176 15.66 18.60 1.27
C ILE A 176 15.37 18.70 -0.23
N PRO A 177 15.00 19.87 -0.81
CA PRO A 177 14.62 19.98 -2.21
C PRO A 177 15.70 19.56 -3.21
N TYR A 178 16.96 19.56 -2.79
CA TYR A 178 18.13 19.35 -3.66
C TYR A 178 18.74 17.95 -3.50
N GLN A 179 18.07 17.05 -2.77
CA GLN A 179 18.63 15.72 -2.52
C GLN A 179 18.58 14.83 -3.76
N SER A 180 19.64 14.03 -3.92
CA SER A 180 19.79 13.09 -5.02
C SER A 180 18.86 11.87 -4.82
N LEU A 181 18.51 11.20 -5.92
CA LEU A 181 17.73 9.97 -5.90
C LEU A 181 18.38 8.91 -4.99
N GLU A 182 19.69 8.75 -5.07
CA GLU A 182 20.43 7.79 -4.24
C GLU A 182 20.20 8.02 -2.74
N LYS A 183 20.19 9.29 -2.30
CA LYS A 183 20.00 9.62 -0.89
C LYS A 183 18.54 9.45 -0.47
N VAL A 184 17.60 9.83 -1.32
CA VAL A 184 16.16 9.66 -1.08
C VAL A 184 15.76 8.20 -0.96
N LEU A 185 16.42 7.30 -1.69
CA LEU A 185 16.13 5.86 -1.65
C LEU A 185 16.71 5.13 -0.42
N LYS A 186 17.56 5.77 0.40
CA LYS A 186 18.13 5.16 1.62
C LYS A 186 17.18 5.30 2.82
N HIS A 187 16.06 4.55 2.80
CA HIS A 187 15.14 4.55 3.93
C HIS A 187 15.81 3.95 5.18
N PRO A 188 15.67 4.58 6.38
CA PRO A 188 16.42 4.16 7.57
C PRO A 188 16.01 2.81 8.15
N ASN A 189 14.74 2.42 8.01
CA ASN A 189 14.16 1.28 8.73
C ASN A 189 13.57 0.20 7.80
N TRP A 190 13.21 0.54 6.55
CA TRP A 190 12.51 -0.35 5.64
C TRP A 190 13.26 -0.53 4.31
N ASP A 191 13.24 -1.74 3.80
CA ASP A 191 13.63 -2.03 2.41
C ASP A 191 12.37 -2.09 1.53
N MET A 192 12.17 -1.05 0.74
CA MET A 192 10.93 -0.82 -0.02
C MET A 192 11.22 -0.46 -1.48
N GLY A 193 10.20 -0.59 -2.32
CA GLY A 193 10.26 -0.14 -3.70
C GLY A 193 10.50 1.38 -3.82
N ALA A 194 11.12 1.81 -4.93
CA ALA A 194 11.55 3.20 -5.13
C ALA A 194 10.42 4.23 -4.95
N HIS A 195 9.24 3.98 -5.52
CA HIS A 195 8.10 4.90 -5.42
C HIS A 195 7.65 5.15 -3.97
N ILE A 196 7.47 4.07 -3.19
CA ILE A 196 7.02 4.21 -1.81
C ILE A 196 8.11 4.85 -0.94
N THR A 197 9.39 4.60 -1.23
CA THR A 197 10.52 5.22 -0.51
C THR A 197 10.57 6.74 -0.76
N ILE A 198 10.36 7.18 -2.02
CA ILE A 198 10.26 8.60 -2.37
C ILE A 198 9.05 9.23 -1.68
N ASN A 199 7.89 8.56 -1.69
CA ASN A 199 6.67 9.03 -1.05
C ASN A 199 6.78 9.10 0.48
N ALA A 200 7.57 8.23 1.10
CA ALA A 200 7.87 8.31 2.53
C ALA A 200 8.74 9.53 2.86
N ALA A 201 9.70 9.87 2.00
CA ALA A 201 10.61 11.00 2.21
C ALA A 201 9.95 12.38 2.10
N ASN A 202 8.76 12.49 1.48
CA ASN A 202 7.99 13.74 1.33
C ASN A 202 6.60 13.70 1.98
N MET A 203 6.27 12.66 2.73
CA MET A 203 4.98 12.40 3.41
C MET A 203 3.79 12.12 2.47
N LEU A 204 3.97 11.96 1.16
CA LEU A 204 2.88 11.48 0.28
C LEU A 204 2.36 10.12 0.71
N ASN A 205 3.26 9.21 1.11
CA ASN A 205 2.85 7.91 1.62
C ASN A 205 1.88 8.06 2.80
N LYS A 206 2.18 8.97 3.74
CA LYS A 206 1.33 9.21 4.93
C LYS A 206 0.01 9.89 4.56
N LEU A 207 -0.04 10.76 3.54
CA LEU A 207 -1.30 11.30 3.03
C LEU A 207 -2.19 10.21 2.41
N PHE A 208 -1.59 9.28 1.66
CA PHE A 208 -2.31 8.12 1.12
C PHE A 208 -2.89 7.27 2.25
N GLU A 209 -2.11 7.02 3.27
CA GLU A 209 -2.52 6.24 4.43
C GLU A 209 -3.64 6.90 5.23
N VAL A 210 -3.64 8.21 5.36
CA VAL A 210 -4.75 8.95 5.99
C VAL A 210 -6.06 8.74 5.23
N LEU A 211 -6.03 8.79 3.88
CA LEU A 211 -7.19 8.51 3.05
C LEU A 211 -7.62 7.04 3.13
N GLU A 212 -6.67 6.12 3.13
CA GLU A 212 -6.93 4.69 3.27
C GLU A 212 -7.58 4.39 4.63
N ALA A 213 -7.04 4.92 5.74
CA ALA A 213 -7.60 4.76 7.08
C ALA A 213 -9.04 5.29 7.18
N ARG A 214 -9.32 6.45 6.55
CA ARG A 214 -10.67 7.01 6.46
C ARG A 214 -11.67 6.00 5.90
N TRP A 215 -11.29 5.30 4.83
CA TRP A 215 -12.19 4.37 4.15
C TRP A 215 -12.28 3.02 4.86
N LEU A 216 -11.16 2.50 5.38
CA LEU A 216 -11.15 1.23 6.08
C LEU A 216 -11.93 1.26 7.40
N PHE A 217 -11.83 2.37 8.13
CA PHE A 217 -12.38 2.46 9.49
C PHE A 217 -13.58 3.40 9.62
N GLY A 218 -13.91 4.17 8.58
CA GLY A 218 -15.04 5.12 8.60
C GLY A 218 -14.84 6.29 9.56
N ILE A 219 -13.60 6.58 9.99
CA ILE A 219 -13.25 7.66 10.92
C ILE A 219 -12.61 8.80 10.14
N THR A 220 -12.95 10.03 10.50
CA THR A 220 -12.39 11.24 9.88
C THR A 220 -11.38 11.96 10.78
N CYS A 221 -11.42 11.72 12.08
CA CYS A 221 -10.44 12.27 13.02
C CYS A 221 -9.18 11.42 12.98
N ILE A 222 -8.30 11.72 12.01
CA ILE A 222 -7.06 10.99 11.76
C ILE A 222 -5.91 11.98 11.76
N ASP A 223 -4.83 11.62 12.44
CA ASP A 223 -3.58 12.38 12.41
C ASP A 223 -2.38 11.44 12.32
N ALA A 224 -1.19 12.01 12.19
CA ALA A 224 0.04 11.24 12.19
C ALA A 224 1.14 11.94 12.97
N CYS A 225 2.10 11.15 13.44
CA CYS A 225 3.29 11.65 14.13
C CYS A 225 4.53 10.91 13.65
N ILE A 226 5.69 11.54 13.79
CA ILE A 226 6.97 10.88 13.52
C ILE A 226 7.34 10.05 14.74
N GLU A 227 7.55 8.75 14.50
CA GLU A 227 8.15 7.78 15.42
C GLU A 227 9.32 7.10 14.67
N ARG A 228 10.54 7.44 15.06
CA ARG A 228 11.74 7.18 14.26
C ARG A 228 12.21 5.73 14.23
N THR A 229 11.77 4.94 15.21
CA THR A 229 12.18 3.51 15.31
C THR A 229 11.37 2.61 14.40
N SER A 230 10.18 3.06 13.95
CA SER A 230 9.15 2.25 13.29
C SER A 230 8.70 1.04 14.12
N SER A 231 8.85 1.10 15.44
CA SER A 231 8.39 0.05 16.35
C SER A 231 6.94 0.25 16.79
N VAL A 232 6.45 1.50 16.83
CA VAL A 232 5.04 1.82 17.00
C VAL A 232 4.45 2.07 15.62
N HIS A 233 3.46 1.28 15.20
CA HIS A 233 2.84 1.41 13.89
C HIS A 233 1.59 2.27 13.90
N ALA A 234 0.77 2.15 14.94
CA ALA A 234 -0.47 2.89 15.04
C ALA A 234 -0.90 3.10 16.48
N LEU A 235 -1.71 4.15 16.72
CA LEU A 235 -2.32 4.38 18.03
C LEU A 235 -3.81 4.74 17.85
N VAL A 236 -4.62 4.35 18.84
CA VAL A 236 -6.04 4.68 18.90
C VAL A 236 -6.31 5.40 20.22
N ARG A 237 -6.82 6.62 20.14
CA ARG A 237 -7.38 7.33 21.29
C ARG A 237 -8.87 7.04 21.38
N PHE A 238 -9.31 6.54 22.53
CA PHE A 238 -10.71 6.31 22.80
C PHE A 238 -11.37 7.54 23.45
N LYS A 239 -12.70 7.56 23.50
CA LYS A 239 -13.49 8.67 24.08
C LYS A 239 -13.26 8.86 25.58
N ASP A 240 -12.87 7.81 26.29
CA ASP A 240 -12.44 7.87 27.70
C ASP A 240 -11.05 8.48 27.89
N GLN A 241 -10.40 8.92 26.81
CA GLN A 241 -9.07 9.48 26.70
C GLN A 241 -7.92 8.47 26.87
N SER A 242 -8.20 7.18 27.00
CA SER A 242 -7.15 6.17 26.94
C SER A 242 -6.51 6.13 25.54
N LEU A 243 -5.20 5.88 25.49
CA LEU A 243 -4.42 5.76 24.26
C LEU A 243 -3.83 4.36 24.19
N HIS A 244 -4.17 3.63 23.14
CA HIS A 244 -3.64 2.29 22.88
C HIS A 244 -2.71 2.34 21.67
N ALA A 245 -1.61 1.59 21.74
CA ALA A 245 -0.61 1.51 20.68
C ALA A 245 -0.36 0.06 20.25
N GLN A 246 -0.16 -0.16 18.97
CA GLN A 246 0.32 -1.43 18.44
C GLN A 246 1.82 -1.30 18.17
N LEU A 247 2.59 -2.22 18.76
CA LEU A 247 4.03 -2.28 18.64
C LEU A 247 4.43 -3.64 18.08
N SER A 248 5.36 -3.62 17.14
CA SER A 248 6.03 -4.82 16.63
C SER A 248 7.35 -4.45 15.95
N THR A 249 8.19 -5.44 15.72
CA THR A 249 9.33 -5.30 14.81
C THR A 249 8.82 -4.88 13.43
N PRO A 250 9.49 -3.95 12.72
CA PRO A 250 9.08 -3.50 11.39
C PRO A 250 9.30 -4.61 10.35
N ASP A 251 8.32 -5.49 10.18
CA ASP A 251 8.34 -6.60 9.24
C ASP A 251 6.92 -6.86 8.70
N MET A 252 6.80 -6.80 7.37
CA MET A 252 5.52 -6.99 6.69
C MET A 252 4.98 -8.42 6.76
N LYS A 253 5.78 -9.38 7.20
CA LYS A 253 5.32 -10.77 7.38
C LYS A 253 4.21 -10.88 8.43
N LEU A 254 4.16 -9.99 9.42
CA LEU A 254 3.09 -9.99 10.42
C LEU A 254 1.70 -9.73 9.81
N PRO A 255 1.42 -8.58 9.15
CA PRO A 255 0.12 -8.36 8.52
C PRO A 255 -0.18 -9.38 7.41
N ILE A 256 0.81 -9.81 6.65
CA ILE A 256 0.65 -10.82 5.61
C ILE A 256 0.21 -12.16 6.23
N ALA A 257 0.83 -12.61 7.31
CA ALA A 257 0.46 -13.85 7.99
C ALA A 257 -0.99 -13.84 8.49
N HIS A 258 -1.41 -12.72 9.10
CA HIS A 258 -2.79 -12.54 9.53
C HIS A 258 -3.78 -12.52 8.38
N ALA A 259 -3.40 -11.99 7.21
CA ALA A 259 -4.25 -12.01 6.03
C ALA A 259 -4.40 -13.41 5.41
N LEU A 260 -3.30 -14.17 5.34
CA LEU A 260 -3.30 -15.48 4.70
C LEU A 260 -3.86 -16.58 5.59
N ALA A 261 -3.53 -16.57 6.89
CA ALA A 261 -3.89 -17.63 7.83
C ALA A 261 -4.07 -17.10 9.26
N PRO A 262 -5.13 -16.33 9.56
CA PRO A 262 -5.27 -15.60 10.83
C PRO A 262 -5.19 -16.48 12.07
N LYS A 263 -5.77 -17.71 12.03
CA LYS A 263 -5.70 -18.65 13.16
C LYS A 263 -4.28 -19.15 13.43
N GLN A 264 -3.50 -19.41 12.39
CA GLN A 264 -2.11 -19.87 12.53
C GLN A 264 -1.20 -18.72 12.92
N ALA A 265 -1.40 -17.54 12.31
CA ALA A 265 -0.65 -16.33 12.63
C ALA A 265 -0.78 -15.90 14.11
N SER A 266 -1.93 -16.18 14.74
CA SER A 266 -2.12 -15.95 16.19
C SER A 266 -1.42 -16.97 17.10
N GLN A 267 -0.93 -18.06 16.54
CA GLN A 267 -0.33 -19.17 17.31
C GLN A 267 1.15 -19.40 17.01
N GLN A 268 1.66 -18.81 15.95
CA GLN A 268 3.05 -18.99 15.48
C GLN A 268 3.69 -17.64 15.20
N ALA A 269 4.93 -17.45 15.63
CA ALA A 269 5.67 -16.25 15.34
C ALA A 269 5.97 -16.16 13.83
N SER A 270 5.57 -15.07 13.20
CA SER A 270 5.91 -14.74 11.81
C SER A 270 7.03 -13.71 11.70
N ILE A 271 7.34 -13.04 12.81
CA ILE A 271 8.38 -12.00 12.93
C ILE A 271 9.20 -12.22 14.20
N ALA A 272 10.36 -11.58 14.29
CA ALA A 272 11.14 -11.55 15.52
C ALA A 272 10.40 -10.82 16.66
N PRO A 273 10.52 -11.27 17.91
CA PRO A 273 9.92 -10.57 19.04
C PRO A 273 10.57 -9.19 19.23
N LEU A 274 9.77 -8.24 19.69
CA LEU A 274 10.24 -6.93 20.11
C LEU A 274 10.57 -7.00 21.61
N ASP A 275 11.84 -6.80 22.00
CA ASP A 275 12.23 -6.73 23.40
C ASP A 275 12.02 -5.31 23.92
N LEU A 276 11.14 -5.17 24.90
CA LEU A 276 10.82 -3.87 25.49
C LEU A 276 12.01 -3.23 26.21
N CYS A 277 12.93 -4.03 26.77
CA CYS A 277 14.09 -3.55 27.49
C CYS A 277 15.20 -3.04 26.57
N ASP A 278 15.22 -3.54 25.34
CA ASP A 278 16.21 -3.15 24.31
C ASP A 278 15.71 -2.02 23.41
N LEU A 279 14.42 -1.63 23.53
CA LEU A 279 13.89 -0.52 22.77
C LEU A 279 14.53 0.80 23.19
N PRO A 280 14.96 1.62 22.20
CA PRO A 280 15.32 2.99 22.51
C PRO A 280 14.12 3.76 23.04
N PRO A 281 14.33 4.89 23.76
CA PRO A 281 13.21 5.71 24.22
C PRO A 281 12.29 6.09 23.06
N LEU A 282 11.00 5.74 23.17
CA LEU A 282 10.01 6.11 22.18
C LEU A 282 9.76 7.61 22.21
N LYS A 283 9.92 8.27 21.07
CA LYS A 283 9.68 9.70 20.91
C LYS A 283 8.70 9.93 19.78
N PHE A 284 7.66 10.72 20.08
CA PHE A 284 6.67 11.14 19.11
C PHE A 284 6.85 12.62 18.82
N GLU A 285 7.01 12.96 17.54
CA GLU A 285 7.23 14.33 17.08
C GLU A 285 6.12 14.73 16.09
N PRO A 286 5.65 15.99 16.11
CA PRO A 286 4.73 16.46 15.09
C PRO A 286 5.41 16.48 13.71
N ILE A 287 4.62 16.29 12.65
CA ILE A 287 5.12 16.43 11.28
C ILE A 287 5.27 17.92 10.95
N ASP A 288 6.50 18.39 10.81
CA ASP A 288 6.81 19.78 10.47
C ASP A 288 6.55 20.07 8.99
N THR A 289 5.57 20.91 8.69
CA THR A 289 5.20 21.28 7.32
C THR A 289 6.26 22.09 6.56
N ARG A 290 7.25 22.68 7.24
CA ARG A 290 8.41 23.29 6.58
C ARG A 290 9.31 22.22 5.97
N LYS A 291 9.44 21.08 6.64
CA LYS A 291 10.20 19.91 6.18
C LYS A 291 9.40 19.06 5.19
N TYR A 292 8.10 18.91 5.43
CA TYR A 292 7.16 18.09 4.66
C TYR A 292 5.97 18.92 4.16
N PRO A 293 6.16 19.80 3.17
CA PRO A 293 5.13 20.75 2.75
C PRO A 293 3.81 20.13 2.32
N LEU A 294 3.85 18.91 1.75
CA LEU A 294 2.64 18.20 1.34
C LEU A 294 1.75 17.79 2.52
N TRP A 295 2.31 17.65 3.73
CA TRP A 295 1.51 17.32 4.91
C TRP A 295 0.44 18.37 5.24
N ALA A 296 0.64 19.62 4.85
CA ALA A 296 -0.36 20.69 4.98
C ALA A 296 -1.68 20.39 4.24
N LEU A 297 -1.68 19.45 3.29
CA LEU A 297 -2.87 19.04 2.53
C LEU A 297 -3.78 18.05 3.28
N LYS A 298 -3.36 17.52 4.43
CA LYS A 298 -4.05 16.45 5.17
C LYS A 298 -5.54 16.76 5.40
N ASP A 299 -5.84 17.91 5.98
CA ASP A 299 -7.22 18.25 6.34
C ASP A 299 -8.07 18.50 5.09
N THR A 300 -7.51 19.17 4.07
CA THR A 300 -8.17 19.34 2.77
C THR A 300 -8.52 18.00 2.11
N LEU A 301 -7.64 17.03 2.19
CA LEU A 301 -7.87 15.68 1.66
C LEU A 301 -8.92 14.91 2.49
N LEU A 302 -8.92 15.05 3.81
CA LEU A 302 -9.93 14.47 4.68
C LEU A 302 -11.32 15.08 4.43
N GLU A 303 -11.42 16.38 4.17
CA GLU A 303 -12.67 17.06 3.82
C GLU A 303 -13.15 16.70 2.40
N ASN A 304 -12.23 16.58 1.46
CA ASN A 304 -12.49 16.36 0.05
C ASN A 304 -11.75 15.12 -0.49
N PRO A 305 -12.10 13.91 -0.04
CA PRO A 305 -11.30 12.71 -0.28
C PRO A 305 -11.24 12.27 -1.75
N LYS A 306 -12.16 12.75 -2.60
CA LYS A 306 -12.10 12.53 -4.06
C LYS A 306 -10.89 13.20 -4.72
N LEU A 307 -10.25 14.18 -4.05
CA LEU A 307 -8.95 14.72 -4.45
C LEU A 307 -7.85 13.64 -4.50
N GLY A 308 -8.06 12.51 -3.86
CA GLY A 308 -7.17 11.34 -3.93
C GLY A 308 -6.86 10.88 -5.36
N VAL A 309 -7.79 11.03 -6.31
CA VAL A 309 -7.54 10.72 -7.74
C VAL A 309 -6.44 11.61 -8.30
N VAL A 310 -6.53 12.91 -8.06
CA VAL A 310 -5.54 13.89 -8.54
C VAL A 310 -4.21 13.71 -7.80
N LEU A 311 -4.28 13.52 -6.49
CA LEU A 311 -3.11 13.28 -5.64
C LEU A 311 -2.32 12.05 -6.13
N ASN A 312 -3.00 10.94 -6.35
CA ASN A 312 -2.33 9.71 -6.82
C ASN A 312 -1.70 9.89 -8.20
N ALA A 313 -2.46 10.40 -9.18
CA ALA A 313 -1.99 10.57 -10.55
C ALA A 313 -0.77 11.51 -10.61
N SER A 314 -0.83 12.68 -9.94
CA SER A 314 0.26 13.64 -9.92
C SER A 314 1.49 13.10 -9.16
N ALA A 315 1.29 12.42 -8.04
CA ALA A 315 2.37 11.81 -7.28
C ALA A 315 3.13 10.75 -8.09
N GLU A 316 2.43 9.85 -8.78
CA GLU A 316 3.06 8.82 -9.60
C GLU A 316 3.87 9.42 -10.75
N VAL A 317 3.32 10.43 -11.47
CA VAL A 317 4.04 11.09 -12.57
C VAL A 317 5.26 11.84 -12.04
N ALA A 318 5.11 12.63 -10.97
CA ALA A 318 6.20 13.39 -10.37
C ALA A 318 7.32 12.48 -9.84
N CYS A 319 6.97 11.39 -9.13
CA CYS A 319 7.96 10.41 -8.69
C CYS A 319 8.71 9.77 -9.86
N GLN A 320 7.99 9.40 -10.93
CA GLN A 320 8.61 8.83 -12.12
C GLN A 320 9.54 9.83 -12.84
N ALA A 321 9.15 11.10 -12.92
CA ALA A 321 9.99 12.17 -13.47
C ALA A 321 11.25 12.40 -12.61
N PHE A 322 11.14 12.35 -11.29
CA PHE A 322 12.29 12.44 -10.39
C PHE A 322 13.23 11.24 -10.56
N ILE A 323 12.70 10.01 -10.65
CA ILE A 323 13.52 8.79 -10.89
C ILE A 323 14.30 8.90 -12.21
N LYS A 324 13.70 9.52 -13.23
CA LYS A 324 14.35 9.75 -14.53
C LYS A 324 15.29 10.97 -14.55
N GLY A 325 15.41 11.71 -13.45
CA GLY A 325 16.23 12.93 -13.37
C GLY A 325 15.67 14.12 -14.15
N GLN A 326 14.38 14.12 -14.48
CA GLN A 326 13.70 15.19 -15.22
C GLN A 326 13.32 16.37 -14.34
N ILE A 327 13.07 16.09 -13.05
CA ILE A 327 12.78 17.09 -12.01
C ILE A 327 13.62 16.82 -10.76
N SER A 328 13.78 17.84 -9.90
CA SER A 328 14.39 17.69 -8.57
C SER A 328 13.39 17.12 -7.57
N PHE A 329 13.87 16.63 -6.41
CA PHE A 329 13.01 16.13 -5.34
C PHE A 329 12.02 17.19 -4.85
N GLY A 330 12.46 18.44 -4.70
CA GLY A 330 11.61 19.55 -4.28
C GLY A 330 10.50 19.90 -5.27
N GLN A 331 10.71 19.67 -6.56
CA GLN A 331 9.71 19.94 -7.58
C GLN A 331 8.52 18.98 -7.53
N ILE A 332 8.67 17.80 -6.90
CA ILE A 332 7.54 16.88 -6.65
C ILE A 332 6.41 17.63 -5.91
N VAL A 333 6.75 18.45 -4.91
CA VAL A 333 5.78 19.22 -4.12
C VAL A 333 4.99 20.16 -5.02
N GLY A 334 5.67 20.93 -5.88
CA GLY A 334 5.03 21.87 -6.81
C GLY A 334 4.08 21.16 -7.77
N VAL A 335 4.53 20.07 -8.41
CA VAL A 335 3.70 19.29 -9.34
C VAL A 335 2.40 18.81 -8.69
N VAL A 336 2.48 18.29 -7.47
CA VAL A 336 1.30 17.80 -6.74
C VAL A 336 0.36 18.93 -6.37
N GLN A 337 0.88 20.04 -5.82
CA GLN A 337 0.07 21.20 -5.41
C GLN A 337 -0.61 21.89 -6.60
N GLU A 338 0.10 22.10 -7.70
CA GLU A 338 -0.44 22.69 -8.93
C GLU A 338 -1.53 21.82 -9.55
N SER A 339 -1.31 20.49 -9.58
CA SER A 339 -2.32 19.55 -10.07
C SER A 339 -3.58 19.57 -9.21
N LEU A 340 -3.45 19.54 -7.89
CA LEU A 340 -4.60 19.65 -6.98
C LEU A 340 -5.34 20.96 -7.16
N ALA A 341 -4.65 22.11 -7.28
CA ALA A 341 -5.28 23.40 -7.52
C ALA A 341 -6.04 23.40 -8.85
N ARG A 342 -5.44 22.88 -9.92
CA ARG A 342 -6.01 22.86 -11.27
C ARG A 342 -7.24 21.96 -11.39
N PHE A 343 -7.23 20.79 -10.77
CA PHE A 343 -8.28 19.78 -10.96
C PHE A 343 -9.26 19.65 -9.79
N SER A 344 -9.16 20.49 -8.74
CA SER A 344 -10.03 20.39 -7.55
C SER A 344 -11.53 20.46 -7.89
N ASN A 345 -11.93 21.29 -8.82
CA ASN A 345 -13.33 21.39 -9.23
C ASN A 345 -13.83 20.14 -9.99
N ALA A 346 -12.95 19.52 -10.78
CA ALA A 346 -13.31 18.30 -11.52
C ALA A 346 -13.61 17.12 -10.59
N THR A 347 -13.01 17.07 -9.40
CA THR A 347 -13.29 15.98 -8.44
C THR A 347 -14.70 16.01 -7.87
N LYS A 348 -15.37 17.17 -7.88
CA LYS A 348 -16.75 17.33 -7.37
C LYS A 348 -17.79 16.58 -8.21
N SER A 349 -17.52 16.40 -9.50
CA SER A 349 -18.42 15.72 -10.46
C SER A 349 -18.18 14.21 -10.55
N LEU A 350 -17.16 13.65 -9.89
CA LEU A 350 -16.88 12.22 -9.92
C LEU A 350 -18.08 11.44 -9.32
N ALA A 351 -18.65 10.53 -10.11
CA ALA A 351 -19.81 9.74 -9.73
C ALA A 351 -19.58 8.22 -9.85
N ASN A 352 -18.66 7.80 -10.70
CA ASN A 352 -18.43 6.40 -11.03
C ASN A 352 -16.96 6.14 -11.38
N LEU A 353 -16.64 4.91 -11.72
CA LEU A 353 -15.29 4.45 -12.04
C LEU A 353 -14.75 5.06 -13.33
N GLU A 354 -15.59 5.26 -14.34
CA GLU A 354 -15.16 5.83 -15.62
C GLU A 354 -14.70 7.29 -15.46
N ASP A 355 -15.38 8.04 -14.58
CA ASP A 355 -14.97 9.40 -14.22
C ASP A 355 -13.58 9.39 -13.57
N ILE A 356 -13.28 8.40 -12.72
CA ILE A 356 -11.95 8.23 -12.10
C ILE A 356 -10.89 8.00 -13.18
N TYR A 357 -11.11 7.05 -14.10
CA TYR A 357 -10.15 6.78 -15.18
C TYR A 357 -9.94 8.00 -16.07
N THR A 358 -11.02 8.70 -16.38
CA THR A 358 -10.96 9.90 -17.21
C THR A 358 -10.15 11.01 -16.54
N LEU A 359 -10.42 11.29 -15.27
CA LEU A 359 -9.70 12.33 -14.52
C LEU A 359 -8.23 11.94 -14.29
N ASP A 360 -7.94 10.69 -13.93
CA ASP A 360 -6.55 10.20 -13.79
C ASP A 360 -5.77 10.40 -15.08
N ALA A 361 -6.33 10.03 -16.23
CA ALA A 361 -5.69 10.21 -17.53
C ALA A 361 -5.47 11.70 -17.87
N GLN A 362 -6.43 12.57 -17.58
CA GLN A 362 -6.31 14.02 -17.80
C GLN A 362 -5.20 14.63 -16.94
N VAL A 363 -5.13 14.27 -15.66
CA VAL A 363 -4.07 14.75 -14.75
C VAL A 363 -2.70 14.29 -15.27
N ARG A 364 -2.52 13.01 -15.61
CA ARG A 364 -1.26 12.47 -16.13
C ARG A 364 -0.81 13.15 -17.43
N ALA A 365 -1.74 13.45 -18.32
CA ALA A 365 -1.44 14.11 -19.60
C ALA A 365 -1.10 15.59 -19.42
N SER A 366 -1.39 16.20 -18.28
CA SER A 366 -1.18 17.63 -18.03
C SER A 366 0.15 17.97 -17.36
N ILE A 367 0.89 16.97 -16.92
CA ILE A 367 2.20 17.06 -16.26
C ILE A 367 3.31 16.67 -17.25
#